data_6aa0f3da2f57dc99183ddbcfe48e5221
#
_entry.id   6aa0f3da2f57dc99183ddbcfe48e5221
#
_cell.length_a   1.000
_cell.length_b   1.000
_cell.length_c   1.000
_cell.angle_alpha   90.00
_cell.angle_beta   90.00
_cell.angle_gamma   90.00
#
_symmetry.space_group_name_H-M   'P 1'
#
loop_
_entity.id
_entity.type
_entity.pdbx_description
1 polymer ?
#
loop_
_entity_poly.entity_id
_entity_poly.type
_entity_poly.pdbx_seq_one_letter_code
_entity_poly.pdbx_strand_id
1 'polypeptide(L)'
;KAWKGGKTREHWLKNGKQKNPGRLNDLRHIIYKSADQNSKKSKINLGLMLKEGLLKENIDGEALLWASSRISKRPESRKILIVISDGAPVDDSTLSVNNSNYLEKHLKSTILAIEEKSNIELLAIGIGHNVGQYYSKAITIHDVEELGGIMFEKIESLFD
;
A
#
# COMPACT_ATOMS: atom_id res chain seq x y z
N LYS A 1 4.87 0.51 -5.43
CA LYS A 1 4.87 1.72 -6.28
C LYS A 1 5.02 1.36 -7.74
N ALA A 2 4.32 2.08 -8.61
CA ALA A 2 4.39 1.89 -10.05
C ALA A 2 5.63 2.54 -10.65
N TRP A 3 6.17 1.93 -11.71
CA TRP A 3 7.21 2.51 -12.54
C TRP A 3 6.63 2.93 -13.89
N LYS A 4 6.97 4.11 -14.37
CA LYS A 4 6.53 4.55 -15.70
C LYS A 4 7.02 3.59 -16.77
N GLY A 5 6.06 2.93 -17.46
CA GLY A 5 6.33 1.93 -18.49
C GLY A 5 6.41 0.49 -17.95
N GLY A 6 7.18 -0.33 -18.64
CA GLY A 6 7.34 -1.75 -18.35
C GLY A 6 6.53 -2.65 -19.27
N LYS A 7 6.60 -3.96 -19.01
CA LYS A 7 6.01 -5.01 -19.87
C LYS A 7 4.50 -4.88 -20.05
N THR A 8 3.79 -4.47 -19.01
CA THR A 8 2.33 -4.29 -19.07
C THR A 8 1.95 -3.22 -20.09
N ARG A 9 2.63 -2.06 -20.07
CA ARG A 9 2.40 -0.99 -21.03
C ARG A 9 2.82 -1.38 -22.46
N GLU A 10 3.95 -2.04 -22.61
CA GLU A 10 4.41 -2.54 -23.92
C GLU A 10 3.40 -3.51 -24.53
N HIS A 11 2.87 -4.43 -23.72
CA HIS A 11 1.85 -5.37 -24.16
C HIS A 11 0.57 -4.66 -24.61
N TRP A 12 0.10 -3.67 -23.82
CA TRP A 12 -1.06 -2.87 -24.19
C TRP A 12 -0.86 -2.09 -25.50
N LEU A 13 0.32 -1.50 -25.71
CA LEU A 13 0.66 -0.80 -26.96
C LEU A 13 0.65 -1.72 -28.17
N LYS A 14 1.19 -2.94 -28.02
CA LYS A 14 1.24 -3.95 -29.10
C LYS A 14 -0.13 -4.53 -29.43
N ASN A 15 -1.04 -4.61 -28.46
CA ASN A 15 -2.37 -5.20 -28.61
C ASN A 15 -3.47 -4.18 -28.95
N GLY A 16 -3.15 -3.09 -29.62
CA GLY A 16 -4.13 -2.15 -30.16
C GLY A 16 -4.75 -1.19 -29.13
N LYS A 17 -4.11 -0.97 -27.99
CA LYS A 17 -4.50 0.03 -26.98
C LYS A 17 -5.96 -0.12 -26.52
N GLN A 18 -6.31 -1.30 -26.09
CA GLN A 18 -7.66 -1.61 -25.60
C GLN A 18 -8.12 -0.59 -24.54
N LYS A 19 -9.43 -0.27 -24.54
CA LYS A 19 -10.03 0.61 -23.51
C LYS A 19 -10.10 -0.11 -22.18
N ASN A 20 -9.89 0.64 -21.11
CA ASN A 20 -9.91 0.14 -19.71
C ASN A 20 -9.00 -1.09 -19.50
N PRO A 21 -7.72 -1.01 -19.83
CA PRO A 21 -6.81 -2.15 -19.77
C PRO A 21 -6.44 -2.55 -18.35
N GLY A 22 -6.85 -1.78 -17.35
CA GLY A 22 -6.34 -1.90 -15.99
C GLY A 22 -5.01 -1.20 -15.79
N ARG A 23 -4.20 -1.69 -14.87
CA ARG A 23 -2.88 -1.09 -14.56
C ARG A 23 -1.94 -1.15 -15.78
N LEU A 24 -1.34 -0.02 -16.11
CA LEU A 24 -0.35 0.08 -17.18
C LEU A 24 1.10 -0.01 -16.72
N ASN A 25 1.42 0.56 -15.56
CA ASN A 25 2.79 0.57 -15.07
C ASN A 25 3.13 -0.72 -14.31
N ASP A 26 4.35 -1.22 -14.44
CA ASP A 26 4.81 -2.36 -13.66
C ASP A 26 4.98 -1.97 -12.19
N LEU A 27 4.62 -2.90 -11.28
CA LEU A 27 4.74 -2.70 -9.84
C LEU A 27 6.13 -3.09 -9.34
N ARG A 28 6.60 -2.32 -8.36
CA ARG A 28 7.80 -2.63 -7.60
C ARG A 28 7.49 -2.59 -6.11
N HIS A 29 7.60 -3.73 -5.46
CA HIS A 29 7.52 -3.84 -4.01
C HIS A 29 8.93 -4.02 -3.43
N ILE A 30 9.29 -3.20 -2.46
CA ILE A 30 10.61 -3.23 -1.82
C ILE A 30 10.44 -3.69 -0.39
N ILE A 31 11.11 -4.78 -0.03
CA ILE A 31 11.14 -5.30 1.33
C ILE A 31 12.37 -4.74 2.02
N TYR A 32 12.19 -3.77 2.90
CA TYR A 32 13.29 -3.20 3.68
C TYR A 32 13.68 -4.07 4.86
N LYS A 33 12.72 -4.81 5.43
CA LYS A 33 12.95 -5.78 6.49
C LYS A 33 12.02 -6.97 6.30
N SER A 34 12.59 -8.17 6.17
CA SER A 34 11.80 -9.41 6.22
C SER A 34 11.49 -9.81 7.67
N ALA A 35 10.48 -10.67 7.86
CA ALA A 35 10.08 -11.14 9.19
C ALA A 35 11.23 -11.85 9.93
N ASP A 36 12.00 -12.64 9.20
CA ASP A 36 13.06 -13.48 9.76
C ASP A 36 14.42 -12.74 9.89
N GLN A 37 14.48 -11.47 9.50
CA GLN A 37 15.70 -10.68 9.54
C GLN A 37 15.84 -9.93 10.86
N ASN A 38 17.02 -9.97 11.47
CA ASN A 38 17.34 -9.22 12.67
C ASN A 38 17.23 -7.70 12.43
N SER A 39 16.60 -6.99 13.37
CA SER A 39 16.37 -5.54 13.28
C SER A 39 17.68 -4.72 13.14
N LYS A 40 18.76 -5.13 13.79
CA LYS A 40 20.07 -4.44 13.67
C LYS A 40 20.60 -4.45 12.23
N LYS A 41 20.47 -5.60 11.53
CA LYS A 41 20.89 -5.72 10.11
C LYS A 41 19.98 -4.94 9.16
N SER A 42 18.74 -4.68 9.54
CA SER A 42 17.77 -3.99 8.70
C SER A 42 17.88 -2.47 8.72
N LYS A 43 18.62 -1.89 9.68
CA LYS A 43 18.77 -0.42 9.79
C LYS A 43 19.27 0.23 8.50
N ILE A 44 20.28 -0.39 7.86
CA ILE A 44 20.83 0.11 6.58
C ILE A 44 19.76 0.09 5.49
N ASN A 45 18.97 -0.98 5.41
CA ASN A 45 17.91 -1.11 4.42
C ASN A 45 16.80 -0.05 4.65
N LEU A 46 16.46 0.23 5.92
CA LEU A 46 15.49 1.29 6.24
C LEU A 46 16.00 2.67 5.81
N GLY A 47 17.32 2.94 5.95
CA GLY A 47 17.92 4.16 5.44
C GLY A 47 17.77 4.36 3.92
N LEU A 48 17.61 3.27 3.16
CA LEU A 48 17.34 3.36 1.72
C LEU A 48 15.97 3.98 1.40
N MET A 49 15.02 4.02 2.35
CA MET A 49 13.73 4.71 2.16
C MET A 49 13.92 6.21 1.89
N LEU A 50 15.01 6.79 2.40
CA LEU A 50 15.34 8.21 2.21
C LEU A 50 15.97 8.50 0.84
N LYS A 51 16.28 7.46 0.06
CA LYS A 51 16.90 7.64 -1.26
C LYS A 51 15.90 8.26 -2.23
N GLU A 52 16.25 9.41 -2.79
CA GLU A 52 15.48 10.08 -3.82
C GLU A 52 15.20 9.18 -5.03
N GLY A 53 14.03 9.36 -5.65
CA GLY A 53 13.62 8.63 -6.84
C GLY A 53 13.16 7.19 -6.59
N LEU A 54 13.21 6.66 -5.35
CA LEU A 54 12.58 5.38 -5.01
C LEU A 54 11.05 5.46 -4.95
N LEU A 55 10.55 6.62 -4.56
CA LEU A 55 9.12 6.89 -4.45
C LEU A 55 8.57 7.24 -5.82
N LYS A 56 7.51 6.53 -6.23
CA LYS A 56 6.78 6.72 -7.49
C LYS A 56 5.29 6.78 -7.18
N GLU A 57 4.46 6.73 -8.21
CA GLU A 57 3.01 6.72 -8.08
C GLU A 57 2.47 5.49 -7.32
N ASN A 58 1.28 5.58 -6.75
CA ASN A 58 0.72 4.60 -5.83
C ASN A 58 -0.40 3.78 -6.46
N ILE A 59 -0.26 2.45 -6.46
CA ILE A 59 -1.32 1.50 -6.81
C ILE A 59 -1.60 0.65 -5.58
N ASP A 60 -2.29 1.27 -4.62
CA ASP A 60 -2.41 0.78 -3.25
C ASP A 60 -3.18 -0.54 -3.15
N GLY A 61 -4.22 -0.73 -3.98
CA GLY A 61 -4.99 -1.97 -3.96
C GLY A 61 -4.14 -3.21 -4.28
N GLU A 62 -3.30 -3.15 -5.33
CA GLU A 62 -2.40 -4.26 -5.66
C GLU A 62 -1.27 -4.43 -4.62
N ALA A 63 -0.77 -3.32 -4.06
CA ALA A 63 0.22 -3.37 -2.98
C ALA A 63 -0.36 -4.06 -1.74
N LEU A 64 -1.60 -3.77 -1.41
CA LEU A 64 -2.33 -4.36 -0.29
C LEU A 64 -2.58 -5.86 -0.52
N LEU A 65 -3.01 -6.26 -1.73
CA LEU A 65 -3.13 -7.67 -2.10
C LEU A 65 -1.81 -8.44 -1.95
N TRP A 66 -0.72 -7.84 -2.42
CA TRP A 66 0.61 -8.43 -2.29
C TRP A 66 1.02 -8.59 -0.82
N ALA A 67 0.81 -7.55 0.01
CA ALA A 67 1.16 -7.60 1.43
C ALA A 67 0.31 -8.62 2.19
N SER A 68 -1.01 -8.64 1.96
CA SER A 68 -1.93 -9.61 2.59
C SER A 68 -1.61 -11.04 2.21
N SER A 69 -1.29 -11.31 0.94
CA SER A 69 -0.85 -12.64 0.48
C SER A 69 0.44 -13.11 1.17
N ARG A 70 1.35 -12.19 1.49
CA ARG A 70 2.58 -12.54 2.20
C ARG A 70 2.33 -12.84 3.67
N ILE A 71 1.58 -11.99 4.37
CA ILE A 71 1.29 -12.17 5.79
C ILE A 71 0.40 -13.38 6.05
N SER A 72 -0.51 -13.71 5.13
CA SER A 72 -1.36 -14.89 5.23
C SER A 72 -0.58 -16.20 5.27
N LYS A 73 0.59 -16.26 4.66
CA LYS A 73 1.46 -17.45 4.64
C LYS A 73 2.27 -17.65 5.93
N ARG A 74 2.20 -16.69 6.85
CA ARG A 74 2.92 -16.79 8.13
C ARG A 74 2.19 -17.73 9.10
N PRO A 75 2.94 -18.46 9.95
CA PRO A 75 2.37 -19.39 10.92
C PRO A 75 1.72 -18.72 12.14
N GLU A 76 2.03 -17.44 12.38
CA GLU A 76 1.54 -16.71 13.54
C GLU A 76 0.00 -16.65 13.54
N SER A 77 -0.62 -16.82 14.71
CA SER A 77 -2.08 -16.83 14.85
C SER A 77 -2.69 -15.43 14.64
N ARG A 78 -2.09 -14.41 15.21
CA ARG A 78 -2.51 -13.01 15.03
C ARG A 78 -1.72 -12.38 13.90
N LYS A 79 -2.40 -11.74 12.96
CA LYS A 79 -1.82 -11.09 11.79
C LYS A 79 -2.32 -9.66 11.68
N ILE A 80 -1.43 -8.68 11.81
CA ILE A 80 -1.75 -7.26 11.74
C ILE A 80 -1.04 -6.67 10.52
N LEU A 81 -1.80 -6.01 9.65
CA LEU A 81 -1.29 -5.28 8.48
C LEU A 81 -1.55 -3.80 8.67
N ILE A 82 -0.48 -3.04 8.86
CA ILE A 82 -0.55 -1.58 9.01
C ILE A 82 -0.16 -0.93 7.69
N VAL A 83 -1.06 -0.12 7.17
CA VAL A 83 -0.85 0.69 5.95
C VAL A 83 -0.57 2.13 6.37
N ILE A 84 0.51 2.70 5.84
CA ILE A 84 0.82 4.12 6.03
C ILE A 84 0.72 4.80 4.66
N SER A 85 -0.12 5.81 4.54
CA SER A 85 -0.40 6.50 3.28
C SER A 85 -0.43 8.02 3.47
N ASP A 86 0.13 8.72 2.52
CA ASP A 86 0.17 10.19 2.44
C ASP A 86 -0.81 10.76 1.38
N GLY A 87 -1.68 9.92 0.82
CA GLY A 87 -2.62 10.37 -0.19
C GLY A 87 -3.53 9.28 -0.75
N ALA A 88 -4.29 9.66 -1.74
CA ALA A 88 -5.13 8.75 -2.52
C ALA A 88 -4.28 7.89 -3.49
N PRO A 89 -4.81 6.72 -3.93
CA PRO A 89 -4.12 5.92 -4.93
C PRO A 89 -4.11 6.66 -6.29
N VAL A 90 -2.92 6.96 -6.77
CA VAL A 90 -2.72 7.72 -8.04
C VAL A 90 -1.64 7.05 -8.87
N ASP A 91 -1.95 6.82 -10.14
CA ASP A 91 -1.04 6.45 -11.21
C ASP A 91 -1.55 7.07 -12.51
N ASP A 92 -0.93 8.15 -12.94
CA ASP A 92 -1.38 8.94 -14.09
C ASP A 92 -1.51 8.11 -15.36
N SER A 93 -0.56 7.22 -15.61
CA SER A 93 -0.59 6.36 -16.79
C SER A 93 -1.79 5.42 -16.78
N THR A 94 -2.12 4.84 -15.64
CA THR A 94 -3.28 3.96 -15.46
C THR A 94 -4.59 4.76 -15.55
N LEU A 95 -4.67 5.90 -14.87
CA LEU A 95 -5.89 6.73 -14.86
C LEU A 95 -6.17 7.37 -16.22
N SER A 96 -5.14 7.64 -17.05
CA SER A 96 -5.34 8.21 -18.38
C SER A 96 -6.06 7.28 -19.37
N VAL A 97 -6.14 5.99 -19.10
CA VAL A 97 -6.71 4.96 -20.00
C VAL A 97 -7.84 4.15 -19.35
N ASN A 98 -8.16 4.43 -18.11
CA ASN A 98 -9.24 3.81 -17.34
C ASN A 98 -10.19 4.89 -16.81
N ASN A 99 -11.26 4.47 -16.14
CA ASN A 99 -12.12 5.39 -15.41
C ASN A 99 -11.33 6.08 -14.30
N SER A 100 -11.61 7.36 -14.05
CA SER A 100 -10.91 8.18 -13.04
C SER A 100 -10.92 7.58 -11.62
N ASN A 101 -11.95 6.82 -11.28
CA ASN A 101 -12.10 6.15 -9.99
C ASN A 101 -11.61 4.68 -9.98
N TYR A 102 -10.90 4.23 -11.02
CA TYR A 102 -10.46 2.84 -11.16
C TYR A 102 -9.62 2.38 -9.96
N LEU A 103 -8.58 3.13 -9.62
CA LEU A 103 -7.66 2.78 -8.52
C LEU A 103 -8.36 2.84 -7.16
N GLU A 104 -9.20 3.83 -6.95
CA GLU A 104 -9.97 3.98 -5.71
C GLU A 104 -10.97 2.84 -5.52
N LYS A 105 -11.72 2.48 -6.55
CA LYS A 105 -12.65 1.33 -6.51
C LYS A 105 -11.91 0.04 -6.23
N HIS A 106 -10.76 -0.16 -6.87
CA HIS A 106 -9.94 -1.34 -6.65
C HIS A 106 -9.43 -1.40 -5.21
N LEU A 107 -8.95 -0.28 -4.67
CA LEU A 107 -8.51 -0.19 -3.27
C LEU A 107 -9.66 -0.54 -2.32
N LYS A 108 -10.83 0.09 -2.46
CA LYS A 108 -12.00 -0.17 -1.60
C LYS A 108 -12.44 -1.64 -1.64
N SER A 109 -12.51 -2.23 -2.83
CA SER A 109 -12.88 -3.65 -2.96
C SER A 109 -11.86 -4.59 -2.34
N THR A 110 -10.57 -4.23 -2.41
CA THR A 110 -9.49 -5.01 -1.80
C THR A 110 -9.53 -4.94 -0.27
N ILE A 111 -9.74 -3.74 0.28
CA ILE A 111 -9.89 -3.53 1.72
C ILE A 111 -11.05 -4.37 2.25
N LEU A 112 -12.22 -4.23 1.64
CA LEU A 112 -13.41 -4.98 2.03
C LEU A 112 -13.16 -6.49 2.00
N ALA A 113 -12.51 -6.99 0.95
CA ALA A 113 -12.18 -8.42 0.85
C ALA A 113 -11.22 -8.89 1.94
N ILE A 114 -10.28 -8.07 2.38
CA ILE A 114 -9.35 -8.42 3.47
C ILE A 114 -10.07 -8.37 4.81
N GLU A 115 -10.83 -7.32 5.09
CA GLU A 115 -11.55 -7.12 6.34
C GLU A 115 -12.64 -8.18 6.58
N GLU A 116 -13.37 -8.59 5.53
CA GLU A 116 -14.46 -9.55 5.67
C GLU A 116 -14.06 -11.01 5.51
N LYS A 117 -13.02 -11.31 4.70
CA LYS A 117 -12.72 -12.68 4.27
C LYS A 117 -11.38 -13.22 4.76
N SER A 118 -10.65 -12.46 5.58
CA SER A 118 -9.37 -12.89 6.13
C SER A 118 -9.31 -12.71 7.64
N ASN A 119 -8.33 -13.36 8.27
CA ASN A 119 -8.01 -13.19 9.69
C ASN A 119 -6.92 -12.10 9.90
N ILE A 120 -6.76 -11.19 8.95
CA ILE A 120 -5.80 -10.09 9.03
C ILE A 120 -6.51 -8.88 9.63
N GLU A 121 -5.97 -8.39 10.73
CA GLU A 121 -6.37 -7.10 11.29
C GLU A 121 -5.74 -6.00 10.44
N LEU A 122 -6.59 -5.26 9.71
CA LEU A 122 -6.15 -4.20 8.81
C LEU A 122 -6.31 -2.85 9.50
N LEU A 123 -5.22 -2.08 9.55
CA LEU A 123 -5.17 -0.74 10.11
C LEU A 123 -4.54 0.22 9.10
N ALA A 124 -5.06 1.43 9.02
CA ALA A 124 -4.46 2.48 8.19
C ALA A 124 -4.08 3.73 9.00
N ILE A 125 -2.94 4.31 8.63
CA ILE A 125 -2.45 5.59 9.15
C ILE A 125 -2.31 6.53 7.96
N GLY A 126 -3.11 7.60 7.95
CA GLY A 126 -3.01 8.68 6.99
C GLY A 126 -2.12 9.80 7.51
N ILE A 127 -1.18 10.27 6.70
CA ILE A 127 -0.32 11.41 7.01
C ILE A 127 -0.80 12.60 6.16
N GLY A 128 -1.36 13.61 6.82
CA GLY A 128 -1.94 14.77 6.13
C GLY A 128 -3.16 14.46 5.25
N HIS A 129 -3.63 13.21 5.26
CA HIS A 129 -4.73 12.73 4.43
C HIS A 129 -5.66 11.81 5.22
N ASN A 130 -6.97 12.02 5.07
CA ASN A 130 -7.97 11.19 5.74
C ASN A 130 -8.15 9.86 4.99
N VAL A 131 -7.63 8.79 5.58
CA VAL A 131 -7.76 7.41 5.06
C VAL A 131 -9.00 6.68 5.60
N GLY A 132 -9.74 7.26 6.56
CA GLY A 132 -10.97 6.71 7.12
C GLY A 132 -12.10 6.55 6.09
N GLN A 133 -12.00 7.21 4.94
CA GLN A 133 -12.92 6.99 3.81
C GLN A 133 -12.71 5.63 3.11
N TYR A 134 -11.60 4.95 3.38
CA TYR A 134 -11.24 3.66 2.76
C TYR A 134 -11.24 2.51 3.78
N TYR A 135 -10.69 2.74 4.97
CA TYR A 135 -10.40 1.71 5.98
C TYR A 135 -11.34 1.84 7.18
N SER A 136 -11.81 0.71 7.69
CA SER A 136 -12.68 0.68 8.89
C SER A 136 -11.94 1.08 10.16
N LYS A 137 -10.65 0.68 10.27
CA LYS A 137 -9.76 1.08 11.35
C LYS A 137 -8.70 2.03 10.81
N ALA A 138 -8.90 3.33 11.02
CA ALA A 138 -8.07 4.38 10.47
C ALA A 138 -7.70 5.44 11.50
N ILE A 139 -6.49 5.96 11.36
CA ILE A 139 -5.97 7.08 12.12
C ILE A 139 -5.47 8.13 11.14
N THR A 140 -5.77 9.40 11.38
CA THR A 140 -5.19 10.49 10.62
C THR A 140 -4.24 11.27 11.52
N ILE A 141 -3.03 11.50 11.02
CA ILE A 141 -1.97 12.29 11.67
C ILE A 141 -1.75 13.52 10.81
N HIS A 142 -1.86 14.69 11.38
CA HIS A 142 -1.72 15.94 10.64
C HIS A 142 -0.28 16.47 10.66
N ASP A 143 0.48 16.14 11.68
CA ASP A 143 1.88 16.52 11.80
C ASP A 143 2.77 15.29 11.91
N VAL A 144 3.88 15.32 11.17
CA VAL A 144 4.90 14.24 11.19
C VAL A 144 5.55 14.13 12.58
N GLU A 145 5.61 15.23 13.34
CA GLU A 145 6.13 15.26 14.70
C GLU A 145 5.25 14.49 15.69
N GLU A 146 3.94 14.41 15.43
CA GLU A 146 2.99 13.59 16.21
C GLU A 146 3.15 12.08 15.96
N LEU A 147 3.85 11.69 14.90
CA LEU A 147 4.03 10.29 14.50
C LEU A 147 4.68 9.42 15.58
N GLY A 148 5.54 9.99 16.42
CA GLY A 148 6.24 9.25 17.47
C GLY A 148 5.37 8.89 18.67
N GLY A 149 4.61 9.85 19.21
CA GLY A 149 3.81 9.69 20.42
C GLY A 149 2.43 9.09 20.15
N ILE A 150 1.62 9.75 19.35
CA ILE A 150 0.23 9.36 19.06
C ILE A 150 0.15 8.01 18.36
N MET A 151 1.10 7.70 17.48
CA MET A 151 1.14 6.40 16.81
C MET A 151 1.36 5.25 17.80
N PHE A 152 2.22 5.41 18.80
CA PHE A 152 2.46 4.38 19.81
C PHE A 152 1.22 4.18 20.69
N GLU A 153 0.62 5.23 21.22
CA GLU A 153 -0.60 5.15 22.03
C GLU A 153 -1.77 4.50 21.29
N LYS A 154 -1.93 4.85 20.01
CA LYS A 154 -3.02 4.30 19.19
C LYS A 154 -2.74 2.88 18.69
N ILE A 155 -1.49 2.50 18.45
CA ILE A 155 -1.12 1.11 18.20
C ILE A 155 -1.35 0.29 19.46
N GLU A 156 -0.97 0.80 20.63
CA GLU A 156 -1.18 0.13 21.91
C GLU A 156 -2.67 -0.13 22.17
N SER A 157 -3.55 0.83 21.94
CA SER A 157 -5.01 0.67 22.03
C SER A 157 -5.63 -0.35 21.07
N LEU A 158 -4.89 -0.81 20.07
CA LEU A 158 -5.33 -1.87 19.17
C LEU A 158 -4.96 -3.28 19.67
N PHE A 159 -4.10 -3.35 20.69
CA PHE A 159 -3.65 -4.61 21.30
C PHE A 159 -4.42 -4.98 22.55
N ASP A 160 -5.16 -4.02 23.12
CA ASP A 160 -6.10 -4.21 24.23
C ASP A 160 -7.47 -4.67 23.71
#